data_8ad350cb37723eb1382970f755597dc4
#
_entry.id   8ad350cb37723eb1382970f755597dc4
#
_cell.length_a   1.000
_cell.length_b   1.000
_cell.length_c   1.000
_cell.angle_alpha   90.00
_cell.angle_beta   90.00
_cell.angle_gamma   90.00
#
_symmetry.space_group_name_H-M   'P 1'
#
loop_
_entity.id
_entity.type
_entity.pdbx_description
1 polymer ?
#
loop_
_entity_poly.entity_id
_entity_poly.type
_entity_poly.pdbx_seq_one_letter_code
_entity_poly.pdbx_strand_id
1 'polypeptide(L)'
;MSNRSEAIVGWRINLTVPEYLRLEFETLLEERAVAVSSALQGEDGDIEIAPGRLWRLSVYCAGAAEGVELKALLDEAVARLGLVDPDIHSEAVVEEDWAAINAQQFPLLFAGRFVVHGDHLRPSPGRIALRINAGNAFGSGMHGSTRGCLLALDRVANQRRVGRALDLGAGSGILSIAIAKCWGGGGMGSVQVLAADIDPAAVAGSRAAAEDNAVAERVRACLSDGFAAGEIAATAPFDLICANILANPLREMAPALADHLVPDGLVILSGLLVRQEEEVVDAYQSTGLRLTDQICLGDWSTLLLTK
;
A
#
# COMPACT_ATOMS: atom_id res chain seq x y z
N MET A 1 -12.54 -35.95 17.91
CA MET A 1 -11.24 -35.32 17.67
C MET A 1 -10.86 -35.70 16.24
N SER A 2 -11.19 -34.84 15.29
CA SER A 2 -10.92 -35.06 13.86
C SER A 2 -9.52 -34.52 13.56
N ASN A 3 -8.62 -35.42 13.20
CA ASN A 3 -7.29 -35.11 12.72
C ASN A 3 -7.45 -34.54 11.30
N ARG A 4 -7.59 -33.22 11.14
CA ARG A 4 -7.41 -32.55 9.85
C ARG A 4 -5.90 -32.59 9.58
N SER A 5 -5.49 -33.33 8.59
CA SER A 5 -4.14 -33.20 8.03
C SER A 5 -4.02 -31.80 7.43
N GLU A 6 -3.24 -30.95 8.05
CA GLU A 6 -2.89 -29.64 7.55
C GLU A 6 -2.23 -29.80 6.17
N ALA A 7 -2.84 -29.26 5.13
CA ALA A 7 -2.28 -29.32 3.78
C ALA A 7 -1.11 -28.34 3.70
N ILE A 8 0.05 -28.80 3.26
CA ILE A 8 1.19 -27.94 2.97
C ILE A 8 0.90 -27.20 1.65
N VAL A 9 0.80 -25.87 1.70
CA VAL A 9 0.49 -25.02 0.55
C VAL A 9 1.72 -24.33 -0.04
N GLY A 10 2.87 -24.45 0.60
CA GLY A 10 4.12 -23.86 0.13
C GLY A 10 5.28 -24.07 1.11
N TRP A 11 6.39 -23.40 0.81
CA TRP A 11 7.58 -23.36 1.67
C TRP A 11 8.03 -21.91 1.85
N ARG A 12 8.54 -21.61 3.05
CA ARG A 12 9.14 -20.32 3.38
C ARG A 12 10.60 -20.53 3.76
N ILE A 13 11.47 -19.70 3.19
CA ILE A 13 12.89 -19.63 3.56
C ILE A 13 13.11 -18.24 4.16
N ASN A 14 13.59 -18.21 5.39
CA ASN A 14 13.99 -16.98 6.07
C ASN A 14 15.51 -16.87 6.08
N LEU A 15 16.04 -15.68 5.80
CA LEU A 15 17.47 -15.39 5.94
C LEU A 15 17.66 -13.97 6.47
N THR A 16 18.79 -13.75 7.14
CA THR A 16 19.16 -12.44 7.67
C THR A 16 20.33 -11.88 6.87
N VAL A 17 20.18 -10.66 6.34
CA VAL A 17 21.19 -9.99 5.53
C VAL A 17 21.45 -8.57 6.05
N PRO A 18 22.68 -8.05 5.95
CA PRO A 18 22.96 -6.65 6.23
C PRO A 18 22.35 -5.73 5.18
N GLU A 19 22.02 -4.50 5.58
CA GLU A 19 21.36 -3.47 4.74
C GLU A 19 22.01 -3.33 3.34
N TYR A 20 23.34 -3.33 3.28
CA TYR A 20 24.07 -3.12 2.02
C TYR A 20 23.96 -4.28 1.02
N LEU A 21 23.52 -5.47 1.45
CA LEU A 21 23.26 -6.65 0.59
C LEU A 21 21.77 -6.89 0.33
N ARG A 22 20.89 -6.20 1.02
CA ARG A 22 19.44 -6.42 0.92
C ARG A 22 18.93 -6.40 -0.52
N LEU A 23 19.24 -5.33 -1.23
CA LEU A 23 18.76 -5.15 -2.61
C LEU A 23 19.31 -6.22 -3.57
N GLU A 24 20.55 -6.67 -3.37
CA GLU A 24 21.15 -7.72 -4.19
C GLU A 24 20.44 -9.06 -3.99
N PHE A 25 20.09 -9.40 -2.74
CA PHE A 25 19.32 -10.60 -2.43
C PHE A 25 17.87 -10.48 -2.90
N GLU A 26 17.20 -9.35 -2.71
CA GLU A 26 15.84 -9.12 -3.24
C GLU A 26 15.80 -9.32 -4.74
N THR A 27 16.70 -8.69 -5.49
CA THR A 27 16.78 -8.82 -6.96
C THR A 27 17.05 -10.26 -7.40
N LEU A 28 17.91 -10.98 -6.71
CA LEU A 28 18.21 -12.39 -7.02
C LEU A 28 16.98 -13.30 -6.84
N LEU A 29 16.12 -12.95 -5.88
CA LEU A 29 14.97 -13.75 -5.46
C LEU A 29 13.68 -13.43 -6.22
N GLU A 30 13.49 -12.18 -6.68
CA GLU A 30 12.28 -11.71 -7.36
C GLU A 30 11.95 -12.51 -8.63
N GLU A 31 12.95 -13.00 -9.34
CA GLU A 31 12.74 -13.77 -10.59
C GLU A 31 12.36 -15.25 -10.34
N ARG A 32 12.49 -15.75 -9.10
CA ARG A 32 12.42 -17.19 -8.79
C ARG A 32 11.52 -17.56 -7.64
N ALA A 33 11.13 -16.63 -6.82
CA ALA A 33 10.21 -16.82 -5.71
C ALA A 33 8.78 -16.44 -6.10
N VAL A 34 7.79 -17.05 -5.45
CA VAL A 34 6.38 -16.65 -5.56
C VAL A 34 6.18 -15.28 -4.93
N ALA A 35 6.87 -15.02 -3.81
CA ALA A 35 6.89 -13.71 -3.15
C ALA A 35 8.16 -13.57 -2.30
N VAL A 36 8.62 -12.33 -2.14
CA VAL A 36 9.70 -11.95 -1.24
C VAL A 36 9.20 -10.84 -0.33
N SER A 37 9.42 -10.96 0.97
CA SER A 37 9.17 -9.87 1.92
C SER A 37 10.42 -9.58 2.72
N SER A 38 10.64 -8.31 3.05
CA SER A 38 11.78 -7.85 3.84
C SER A 38 11.32 -7.04 5.04
N ALA A 39 11.91 -7.31 6.21
CA ALA A 39 11.63 -6.60 7.44
C ALA A 39 12.93 -6.28 8.19
N LEU A 40 13.01 -5.09 8.78
CA LEU A 40 14.14 -4.70 9.62
C LEU A 40 14.16 -5.53 10.91
N GLN A 41 15.31 -6.07 11.30
CA GLN A 41 15.48 -6.72 12.62
C GLN A 41 15.80 -5.65 13.68
N GLY A 42 14.92 -5.51 14.70
CA GLY A 42 15.10 -4.61 15.85
C GLY A 42 13.77 -4.06 16.33
N GLU A 43 13.67 -3.73 17.63
CA GLU A 43 12.47 -3.22 18.28
C GLU A 43 11.99 -1.90 17.68
N ASP A 44 10.68 -1.71 17.68
CA ASP A 44 9.99 -0.47 17.30
C ASP A 44 10.51 0.74 18.10
N GLY A 45 11.09 1.69 17.42
CA GLY A 45 11.41 3.00 18.00
C GLY A 45 12.63 3.66 17.37
N ASP A 46 12.40 4.79 16.73
CA ASP A 46 13.36 5.80 16.24
C ASP A 46 14.37 5.37 15.17
N ILE A 47 14.12 5.92 13.97
CA ILE A 47 14.94 5.72 12.77
C ILE A 47 16.18 6.64 12.85
N GLU A 48 17.24 6.19 13.51
CA GLU A 48 18.59 6.67 13.24
C GLU A 48 19.32 5.66 12.34
N ILE A 49 19.89 6.17 11.24
CA ILE A 49 20.66 5.37 10.27
C ILE A 49 21.98 4.97 10.92
N ALA A 50 22.02 3.81 11.56
CA ALA A 50 23.27 3.25 12.11
C ALA A 50 23.87 2.22 11.12
N PRO A 51 25.19 2.23 10.88
CA PRO A 51 25.84 1.17 10.11
C PRO A 51 25.76 -0.15 10.88
N GLY A 52 25.13 -1.17 10.26
CA GLY A 52 24.99 -2.51 10.86
C GLY A 52 23.56 -3.03 10.94
N ARG A 53 22.61 -2.38 10.30
CA ARG A 53 21.22 -2.88 10.24
C ARG A 53 21.15 -4.24 9.56
N LEU A 54 20.41 -5.16 10.19
CA LEU A 54 20.11 -6.47 9.65
C LEU A 54 18.67 -6.51 9.17
N TRP A 55 18.47 -7.11 7.99
CA TRP A 55 17.16 -7.34 7.41
C TRP A 55 16.84 -8.82 7.38
N ARG A 56 15.64 -9.17 7.79
CA ARG A 56 15.09 -10.51 7.58
C ARG A 56 14.36 -10.52 6.25
N LEU A 57 14.83 -11.39 5.34
CA LEU A 57 14.14 -11.69 4.09
C LEU A 57 13.35 -12.98 4.28
N SER A 58 12.07 -12.97 3.93
CA SER A 58 11.21 -14.15 3.91
C SER A 58 10.81 -14.43 2.47
N VAL A 59 11.19 -15.58 1.97
CA VAL A 59 11.05 -16.00 0.58
C VAL A 59 10.07 -17.14 0.49
N TYR A 60 9.04 -17.00 -0.33
CA TYR A 60 7.96 -17.98 -0.46
C TYR A 60 8.07 -18.72 -1.78
N CYS A 61 7.93 -20.05 -1.74
CA CYS A 61 7.96 -20.96 -2.88
C CYS A 61 6.69 -21.79 -2.94
N ALA A 62 6.27 -22.21 -4.14
CA ALA A 62 5.05 -22.99 -4.33
C ALA A 62 5.17 -24.43 -3.80
N GLY A 63 6.39 -24.98 -3.68
CA GLY A 63 6.58 -26.36 -3.23
C GLY A 63 7.97 -26.65 -2.67
N ALA A 64 8.12 -27.83 -2.09
CA ALA A 64 9.37 -28.27 -1.47
C ALA A 64 10.55 -28.38 -2.46
N ALA A 65 10.29 -28.79 -3.70
CA ALA A 65 11.34 -28.89 -4.73
C ALA A 65 11.93 -27.53 -5.07
N GLU A 66 11.08 -26.53 -5.31
CA GLU A 66 11.49 -25.13 -5.55
C GLU A 66 12.21 -24.54 -4.34
N GLY A 67 11.76 -24.88 -3.12
CA GLY A 67 12.42 -24.49 -1.88
C GLY A 67 13.86 -25.04 -1.75
N VAL A 68 14.10 -26.26 -2.21
CA VAL A 68 15.45 -26.87 -2.22
C VAL A 68 16.35 -26.15 -3.24
N GLU A 69 15.85 -25.89 -4.45
CA GLU A 69 16.60 -25.18 -5.49
C GLU A 69 16.92 -23.74 -5.07
N LEU A 70 15.94 -23.07 -4.48
CA LEU A 70 16.11 -21.69 -4.01
C LEU A 70 17.08 -21.61 -2.82
N LYS A 71 17.02 -22.60 -1.91
CA LYS A 71 18.00 -22.69 -0.81
C LYS A 71 19.41 -22.88 -1.33
N ALA A 72 19.61 -23.74 -2.33
CA ALA A 72 20.94 -23.94 -2.95
C ALA A 72 21.48 -22.64 -3.58
N LEU A 73 20.60 -21.88 -4.26
CA LEU A 73 20.93 -20.58 -4.83
C LEU A 73 21.34 -19.56 -3.74
N LEU A 74 20.62 -19.57 -2.62
CA LEU A 74 20.93 -18.69 -1.47
C LEU A 74 22.27 -19.08 -0.83
N ASP A 75 22.53 -20.37 -0.65
CA ASP A 75 23.80 -20.89 -0.11
C ASP A 75 24.97 -20.46 -1.02
N GLU A 76 24.81 -20.51 -2.35
CA GLU A 76 25.81 -20.05 -3.31
C GLU A 76 26.02 -18.53 -3.24
N ALA A 77 24.93 -17.73 -3.16
CA ALA A 77 24.99 -16.30 -3.05
C ALA A 77 25.67 -15.86 -1.73
N VAL A 78 25.36 -16.53 -0.62
CA VAL A 78 25.98 -16.31 0.69
C VAL A 78 27.48 -16.56 0.62
N ALA A 79 27.90 -17.67 0.01
CA ALA A 79 29.31 -18.02 -0.14
C ALA A 79 30.04 -16.99 -1.03
N ARG A 80 29.42 -16.59 -2.14
CA ARG A 80 29.98 -15.59 -3.08
C ARG A 80 30.14 -14.22 -2.44
N LEU A 81 29.18 -13.80 -1.63
CA LEU A 81 29.16 -12.47 -1.01
C LEU A 81 29.87 -12.44 0.35
N GLY A 82 30.38 -13.59 0.82
CA GLY A 82 31.13 -13.68 2.07
C GLY A 82 30.29 -13.41 3.32
N LEU A 83 28.99 -13.69 3.27
CA LEU A 83 28.11 -13.51 4.41
C LEU A 83 28.39 -14.60 5.46
N VAL A 84 28.63 -14.18 6.70
CA VAL A 84 28.91 -15.08 7.82
C VAL A 84 27.62 -15.30 8.60
N ASP A 85 27.20 -16.56 8.75
CA ASP A 85 26.05 -16.99 9.54
C ASP A 85 24.73 -16.24 9.23
N PRO A 86 24.19 -16.37 8.00
CA PRO A 86 22.98 -15.65 7.55
C PRO A 86 21.68 -16.15 8.18
N ASP A 87 21.73 -17.08 9.15
CA ASP A 87 20.58 -17.66 9.83
C ASP A 87 19.49 -18.15 8.83
N ILE A 88 19.87 -19.05 7.92
CA ILE A 88 18.95 -19.56 6.89
C ILE A 88 18.09 -20.70 7.44
N HIS A 89 16.80 -20.47 7.57
CA HIS A 89 15.81 -21.46 7.98
C HIS A 89 14.76 -21.68 6.89
N SER A 90 14.42 -22.96 6.66
CA SER A 90 13.31 -23.34 5.76
C SER A 90 12.23 -24.06 6.55
N GLU A 91 10.98 -23.70 6.30
CA GLU A 91 9.81 -24.29 6.95
C GLU A 91 8.66 -24.51 5.96
N ALA A 92 7.87 -25.55 6.19
CA ALA A 92 6.66 -25.79 5.44
C ALA A 92 5.60 -24.76 5.82
N VAL A 93 4.91 -24.23 4.82
CA VAL A 93 3.76 -23.36 5.01
C VAL A 93 2.51 -24.21 4.90
N VAL A 94 1.79 -24.38 6.00
CA VAL A 94 0.52 -25.11 6.05
C VAL A 94 -0.65 -24.17 5.79
N GLU A 95 -1.77 -24.71 5.29
CA GLU A 95 -2.96 -23.95 4.90
C GLU A 95 -3.65 -23.22 6.08
N GLU A 96 -3.23 -23.51 7.31
CA GLU A 96 -3.75 -22.81 8.48
C GLU A 96 -3.21 -21.40 8.57
N ASP A 97 -4.12 -20.48 8.22
CA ASP A 97 -4.16 -19.14 8.80
C ASP A 97 -3.12 -18.09 8.37
N TRP A 98 -2.80 -18.03 7.08
CA TRP A 98 -2.17 -16.81 6.55
C TRP A 98 -2.94 -15.54 6.93
N ALA A 99 -4.28 -15.61 6.96
CA ALA A 99 -5.12 -14.51 7.39
C ALA A 99 -4.99 -14.24 8.89
N ALA A 100 -4.89 -15.28 9.74
CA ALA A 100 -4.75 -15.11 11.19
C ALA A 100 -3.32 -14.77 11.62
N ILE A 101 -2.30 -15.36 10.96
CA ILE A 101 -0.89 -15.03 11.23
C ILE A 101 -0.60 -13.60 10.80
N ASN A 102 -1.04 -13.19 9.60
CA ASN A 102 -0.95 -11.80 9.16
C ASN A 102 -1.80 -10.87 10.05
N ALA A 103 -3.01 -11.28 10.42
CA ALA A 103 -3.85 -10.49 11.32
C ALA A 103 -3.18 -10.23 12.67
N GLN A 104 -2.46 -11.19 13.24
CA GLN A 104 -1.76 -11.03 14.52
C GLN A 104 -0.45 -10.22 14.42
N GLN A 105 0.13 -10.10 13.23
CA GLN A 105 1.38 -9.38 13.01
C GLN A 105 1.20 -7.92 12.56
N PHE A 106 -0.05 -7.47 12.31
CA PHE A 106 -0.30 -6.08 11.94
C PHE A 106 -0.40 -5.18 13.17
N PRO A 107 0.65 -4.42 13.51
CA PRO A 107 0.57 -3.43 14.58
C PRO A 107 -0.36 -2.28 14.16
N LEU A 108 -0.78 -1.47 15.16
CA LEU A 108 -1.46 -0.22 14.88
C LEU A 108 -0.54 0.69 14.05
N LEU A 109 -0.99 1.12 12.89
CA LEU A 109 -0.25 2.09 12.09
C LEU A 109 -0.83 3.49 12.28
N PHE A 110 0.02 4.41 12.70
CA PHE A 110 -0.36 5.81 12.91
C PHE A 110 0.08 6.69 11.75
N ALA A 111 -0.85 7.49 11.21
CA ALA A 111 -0.58 8.48 10.17
C ALA A 111 -1.43 9.74 10.41
N GLY A 112 -0.87 10.75 11.05
CA GLY A 112 -1.59 11.97 11.43
C GLY A 112 -2.80 11.66 12.32
N ARG A 113 -3.99 12.08 11.91
CA ARG A 113 -5.26 11.80 12.60
C ARG A 113 -5.75 10.35 12.47
N PHE A 114 -5.15 9.57 11.57
CA PHE A 114 -5.59 8.21 11.29
C PHE A 114 -4.89 7.17 12.15
N VAL A 115 -5.60 6.09 12.47
CA VAL A 115 -5.04 4.84 12.95
C VAL A 115 -5.60 3.70 12.11
N VAL A 116 -4.71 2.96 11.44
CA VAL A 116 -5.07 1.74 10.70
C VAL A 116 -4.95 0.55 11.62
N HIS A 117 -5.95 -0.32 11.62
CA HIS A 117 -5.98 -1.50 12.46
C HIS A 117 -6.73 -2.66 11.81
N GLY A 118 -6.33 -3.87 12.13
CA GLY A 118 -7.11 -5.08 11.84
C GLY A 118 -8.17 -5.36 12.91
N ASP A 119 -8.97 -6.40 12.71
CA ASP A 119 -10.08 -6.79 13.61
C ASP A 119 -9.61 -7.19 15.01
N HIS A 120 -8.40 -7.68 15.12
CA HIS A 120 -7.79 -8.15 16.38
C HIS A 120 -7.33 -7.01 17.31
N LEU A 121 -7.28 -5.77 16.81
CA LEU A 121 -6.81 -4.60 17.56
C LEU A 121 -7.93 -3.59 17.81
N ARG A 122 -7.88 -2.93 18.96
CA ARG A 122 -8.77 -1.81 19.26
C ARG A 122 -8.08 -0.50 18.90
N PRO A 123 -8.74 0.38 18.11
CA PRO A 123 -8.17 1.68 17.76
C PRO A 123 -8.02 2.57 18.99
N SER A 124 -6.99 3.40 18.98
CA SER A 124 -6.77 4.40 20.03
C SER A 124 -7.87 5.47 20.02
N PRO A 125 -8.41 5.89 21.16
CA PRO A 125 -9.37 7.00 21.23
C PRO A 125 -8.80 8.30 20.65
N GLY A 126 -9.67 9.12 20.04
CA GLY A 126 -9.31 10.45 19.54
C GLY A 126 -8.70 10.47 18.13
N ARG A 127 -8.57 9.31 17.47
CA ARG A 127 -8.14 9.19 16.07
C ARG A 127 -9.24 8.65 15.19
N ILE A 128 -9.13 8.89 13.88
CA ILE A 128 -10.01 8.30 12.87
C ILE A 128 -9.52 6.88 12.62
N ALA A 129 -10.27 5.90 13.10
CA ALA A 129 -9.97 4.48 12.92
C ALA A 129 -10.29 4.04 11.49
N LEU A 130 -9.33 3.40 10.83
CA LEU A 130 -9.45 2.75 9.53
C LEU A 130 -9.29 1.26 9.74
N ARG A 131 -10.41 0.53 9.70
CA ARG A 131 -10.41 -0.93 9.83
C ARG A 131 -10.09 -1.54 8.48
N ILE A 132 -8.91 -2.14 8.37
CA ILE A 132 -8.44 -2.81 7.16
C ILE A 132 -7.94 -4.19 7.57
N ASN A 133 -8.58 -5.21 7.05
CA ASN A 133 -8.12 -6.57 7.24
C ASN A 133 -7.13 -6.94 6.14
N ALA A 134 -6.06 -7.63 6.52
CA ALA A 134 -5.09 -8.17 5.60
C ALA A 134 -5.78 -9.27 4.74
N GLY A 135 -6.32 -8.85 3.61
CA GLY A 135 -6.76 -9.72 2.53
C GLY A 135 -5.71 -9.75 1.42
N ASN A 136 -5.96 -10.50 0.37
CA ASN A 136 -5.10 -10.60 -0.82
C ASN A 136 -4.97 -9.29 -1.63
N ALA A 137 -5.57 -8.18 -1.19
CA ALA A 137 -5.50 -6.90 -1.89
C ALA A 137 -4.32 -6.07 -1.37
N PHE A 138 -3.57 -5.50 -2.30
CA PHE A 138 -2.50 -4.51 -2.07
C PHE A 138 -3.06 -3.33 -1.23
N GLY A 139 -2.27 -2.80 -0.28
CA GLY A 139 -2.65 -1.58 0.46
C GLY A 139 -3.04 -1.81 1.92
N SER A 140 -2.39 -2.74 2.61
CA SER A 140 -2.57 -2.97 4.06
C SER A 140 -2.23 -1.76 4.95
N GLY A 141 -1.75 -0.66 4.38
CA GLY A 141 -1.31 0.53 5.12
C GLY A 141 0.14 0.50 5.59
N MET A 142 0.82 -0.65 5.58
CA MET A 142 2.21 -0.79 6.05
C MET A 142 3.24 -0.16 5.11
N HIS A 143 2.94 0.00 3.83
CA HIS A 143 3.83 0.63 2.87
C HIS A 143 3.99 2.13 3.13
N GLY A 144 5.20 2.63 2.99
CA GLY A 144 5.50 4.06 3.11
C GLY A 144 4.63 4.93 2.20
N SER A 145 4.29 4.44 0.99
CA SER A 145 3.39 5.12 0.05
C SER A 145 1.99 5.35 0.62
N THR A 146 1.36 4.31 1.20
CA THR A 146 0.03 4.43 1.80
C THR A 146 0.04 5.36 3.02
N ARG A 147 1.07 5.23 3.87
CA ARG A 147 1.25 6.12 5.02
C ARG A 147 1.45 7.57 4.58
N GLY A 148 2.21 7.80 3.51
CA GLY A 148 2.39 9.12 2.90
C GLY A 148 1.07 9.73 2.42
N CYS A 149 0.23 8.95 1.71
CA CYS A 149 -1.10 9.37 1.30
C CYS A 149 -2.01 9.75 2.49
N LEU A 150 -2.01 8.95 3.56
CA LEU A 150 -2.79 9.27 4.76
C LEU A 150 -2.31 10.56 5.43
N LEU A 151 -1.00 10.81 5.51
CA LEU A 151 -0.44 12.06 6.01
C LEU A 151 -0.79 13.25 5.11
N ALA A 152 -0.79 13.06 3.80
CA ALA A 152 -1.22 14.07 2.83
C ALA A 152 -2.71 14.40 3.02
N LEU A 153 -3.57 13.39 3.16
CA LEU A 153 -5.00 13.59 3.47
C LEU A 153 -5.21 14.33 4.79
N ASP A 154 -4.41 14.03 5.81
CA ASP A 154 -4.46 14.75 7.10
C ASP A 154 -4.14 16.25 6.94
N ARG A 155 -3.12 16.60 6.15
CA ARG A 155 -2.77 17.99 5.85
C ARG A 155 -3.89 18.72 5.10
N VAL A 156 -4.44 18.10 4.07
CA VAL A 156 -5.52 18.65 3.22
C VAL A 156 -6.82 18.82 4.00
N ALA A 157 -7.18 17.89 4.86
CA ALA A 157 -8.44 17.90 5.62
C ALA A 157 -8.61 19.12 6.54
N ASN A 158 -7.52 19.74 6.96
CA ASN A 158 -7.56 20.95 7.77
C ASN A 158 -7.72 22.25 6.94
N GLN A 159 -7.52 22.16 5.63
CA GLN A 159 -7.40 23.32 4.76
C GLN A 159 -8.57 23.49 3.79
N ARG A 160 -9.19 22.37 3.38
CA ARG A 160 -10.19 22.37 2.30
C ARG A 160 -11.36 21.45 2.59
N ARG A 161 -12.50 21.77 1.96
CA ARG A 161 -13.65 20.87 1.86
C ARG A 161 -13.54 20.06 0.56
N VAL A 162 -13.93 18.79 0.63
CA VAL A 162 -13.99 17.87 -0.51
C VAL A 162 -15.41 17.35 -0.59
N GLY A 163 -16.08 17.55 -1.70
CA GLY A 163 -17.45 17.07 -1.94
C GLY A 163 -17.45 15.80 -2.83
N ARG A 164 -16.54 15.75 -3.82
CA ARG A 164 -16.37 14.59 -4.71
C ARG A 164 -14.92 14.21 -4.79
N ALA A 165 -14.63 12.94 -4.54
CA ALA A 165 -13.28 12.40 -4.62
C ALA A 165 -13.22 11.13 -5.47
N LEU A 166 -12.09 10.92 -6.14
CA LEU A 166 -11.72 9.69 -6.83
C LEU A 166 -10.51 9.08 -6.14
N ASP A 167 -10.60 7.79 -5.85
CA ASP A 167 -9.48 6.94 -5.42
C ASP A 167 -9.17 5.98 -6.57
N LEU A 168 -8.10 6.25 -7.32
CA LEU A 168 -7.71 5.53 -8.52
C LEU A 168 -6.65 4.49 -8.20
N GLY A 169 -6.93 3.21 -8.49
CA GLY A 169 -6.16 2.08 -7.99
C GLY A 169 -6.43 1.88 -6.49
N ALA A 170 -7.71 1.78 -6.13
CA ALA A 170 -8.15 1.83 -4.73
C ALA A 170 -7.66 0.65 -3.87
N GLY A 171 -7.37 -0.51 -4.48
CA GLY A 171 -6.88 -1.70 -3.80
C GLY A 171 -7.77 -2.12 -2.62
N SER A 172 -7.26 -2.02 -1.41
CA SER A 172 -8.02 -2.31 -0.18
C SER A 172 -9.10 -1.27 0.16
N GLY A 173 -9.19 -0.16 -0.57
CA GLY A 173 -10.11 0.94 -0.29
C GLY A 173 -9.69 1.85 0.89
N ILE A 174 -8.50 1.69 1.43
CA ILE A 174 -8.04 2.44 2.61
C ILE A 174 -8.10 3.96 2.42
N LEU A 175 -7.70 4.48 1.25
CA LEU A 175 -7.75 5.91 0.96
C LEU A 175 -9.20 6.38 0.78
N SER A 176 -10.02 5.60 0.10
CA SER A 176 -11.46 5.86 -0.03
C SER A 176 -12.14 5.98 1.34
N ILE A 177 -11.85 5.07 2.27
CA ILE A 177 -12.38 5.10 3.63
C ILE A 177 -11.86 6.32 4.40
N ALA A 178 -10.55 6.62 4.29
CA ALA A 178 -9.94 7.77 4.94
C ALA A 178 -10.60 9.09 4.48
N ILE A 179 -10.81 9.25 3.17
CA ILE A 179 -11.51 10.39 2.58
C ILE A 179 -12.94 10.48 3.11
N ALA A 180 -13.70 9.38 3.04
CA ALA A 180 -15.08 9.33 3.49
C ALA A 180 -15.24 9.69 4.99
N LYS A 181 -14.31 9.27 5.84
CA LYS A 181 -14.31 9.59 7.28
C LYS A 181 -13.83 11.02 7.57
N CYS A 182 -12.89 11.57 6.79
CA CYS A 182 -12.41 12.94 6.96
C CYS A 182 -13.49 13.98 6.68
N TRP A 183 -14.25 13.82 5.61
CA TRP A 183 -15.24 14.80 5.15
C TRP A 183 -16.69 14.30 5.31
N GLY A 184 -16.90 13.22 6.05
CA GLY A 184 -18.22 12.63 6.32
C GLY A 184 -18.99 13.20 7.49
N GLY A 185 -18.49 14.22 8.19
CA GLY A 185 -19.13 14.86 9.35
C GLY A 185 -20.40 15.62 8.96
N GLY A 186 -21.52 15.19 9.52
CA GLY A 186 -22.89 15.54 9.20
C GLY A 186 -23.19 17.01 8.88
N GLY A 187 -23.87 17.20 7.76
CA GLY A 187 -24.33 18.47 7.23
C GLY A 187 -24.54 18.38 5.72
N MET A 188 -25.19 19.35 5.10
CA MET A 188 -25.31 19.44 3.65
C MET A 188 -23.91 19.49 3.03
N GLY A 189 -23.46 18.37 2.40
CA GLY A 189 -22.19 18.27 1.71
C GLY A 189 -21.25 17.17 2.24
N SER A 190 -21.78 15.99 2.62
CA SER A 190 -20.91 14.82 2.86
C SER A 190 -20.21 14.41 1.57
N VAL A 191 -18.92 14.12 1.66
CA VAL A 191 -18.13 13.68 0.50
C VAL A 191 -18.72 12.41 -0.14
N GLN A 192 -18.70 12.38 -1.47
CA GLN A 192 -18.93 11.15 -2.25
C GLN A 192 -17.59 10.71 -2.83
N VAL A 193 -17.23 9.47 -2.60
CA VAL A 193 -15.97 8.88 -3.04
C VAL A 193 -16.27 7.80 -4.07
N LEU A 194 -15.60 7.87 -5.22
CA LEU A 194 -15.57 6.80 -6.19
C LEU A 194 -14.23 6.07 -6.06
N ALA A 195 -14.26 4.80 -5.66
CA ALA A 195 -13.12 3.92 -5.62
C ALA A 195 -13.05 3.16 -6.96
N ALA A 196 -12.00 3.34 -7.72
CA ALA A 196 -11.83 2.69 -9.03
C ALA A 196 -10.59 1.79 -9.02
N ASP A 197 -10.73 0.57 -9.53
CA ASP A 197 -9.61 -0.36 -9.65
C ASP A 197 -9.77 -1.22 -10.90
N ILE A 198 -8.65 -1.67 -11.47
CA ILE A 198 -8.63 -2.60 -12.61
C ILE A 198 -8.88 -4.05 -12.19
N ASP A 199 -8.65 -4.38 -10.92
CA ASP A 199 -8.85 -5.72 -10.38
C ASP A 199 -10.25 -5.87 -9.77
N PRO A 200 -11.08 -6.79 -10.28
CA PRO A 200 -12.39 -7.09 -9.69
C PRO A 200 -12.33 -7.49 -8.21
N ALA A 201 -11.25 -8.14 -7.77
CA ALA A 201 -11.06 -8.52 -6.37
C ALA A 201 -10.83 -7.29 -5.49
N ALA A 202 -10.05 -6.31 -5.96
CA ALA A 202 -9.85 -5.02 -5.29
C ALA A 202 -11.16 -4.23 -5.20
N VAL A 203 -11.97 -4.20 -6.27
CA VAL A 203 -13.31 -3.58 -6.25
C VAL A 203 -14.20 -4.21 -5.21
N ALA A 204 -14.25 -5.54 -5.12
CA ALA A 204 -15.03 -6.25 -4.11
C ALA A 204 -14.48 -5.98 -2.68
N GLY A 205 -13.17 -5.99 -2.52
CA GLY A 205 -12.49 -5.68 -1.26
C GLY A 205 -12.78 -4.26 -0.77
N SER A 206 -12.71 -3.27 -1.66
CA SER A 206 -13.03 -1.87 -1.33
C SER A 206 -14.48 -1.69 -0.87
N ARG A 207 -15.44 -2.43 -1.47
CA ARG A 207 -16.86 -2.43 -1.04
C ARG A 207 -17.00 -3.00 0.38
N ALA A 208 -16.44 -4.18 0.61
CA ALA A 208 -16.48 -4.83 1.92
C ALA A 208 -15.81 -3.93 3.00
N ALA A 209 -14.67 -3.34 2.68
CA ALA A 209 -13.99 -2.43 3.59
C ALA A 209 -14.81 -1.15 3.88
N ALA A 210 -15.56 -0.64 2.92
CA ALA A 210 -16.48 0.50 3.13
C ALA A 210 -17.63 0.13 4.08
N GLU A 211 -18.20 -1.08 3.96
CA GLU A 211 -19.20 -1.62 4.87
C GLU A 211 -18.62 -1.78 6.29
N ASP A 212 -17.48 -2.41 6.42
CA ASP A 212 -16.78 -2.66 7.70
C ASP A 212 -16.44 -1.36 8.45
N ASN A 213 -16.28 -0.27 7.71
CA ASN A 213 -15.98 1.05 8.25
C ASN A 213 -17.20 1.96 8.39
N ALA A 214 -18.42 1.47 8.11
CA ALA A 214 -19.67 2.21 8.17
C ALA A 214 -19.67 3.48 7.28
N VAL A 215 -19.12 3.39 6.07
CA VAL A 215 -19.07 4.47 5.07
C VAL A 215 -19.61 4.04 3.69
N ALA A 216 -20.29 2.92 3.60
CA ALA A 216 -20.79 2.36 2.33
C ALA A 216 -21.73 3.31 1.57
N GLU A 217 -22.46 4.17 2.26
CA GLU A 217 -23.32 5.18 1.64
C GLU A 217 -22.54 6.35 0.99
N ARG A 218 -21.24 6.47 1.27
CA ARG A 218 -20.35 7.51 0.74
C ARG A 218 -19.31 7.00 -0.22
N VAL A 219 -19.04 5.70 -0.20
CA VAL A 219 -18.01 5.07 -1.03
C VAL A 219 -18.67 4.12 -2.02
N ARG A 220 -18.53 4.41 -3.31
CA ARG A 220 -18.93 3.52 -4.40
C ARG A 220 -17.68 2.97 -5.05
N ALA A 221 -17.67 1.66 -5.39
CA ALA A 221 -16.55 1.05 -6.06
C ALA A 221 -16.94 0.58 -7.46
N CYS A 222 -16.09 0.84 -8.47
CA CYS A 222 -16.27 0.44 -9.86
C CYS A 222 -15.01 -0.20 -10.43
N LEU A 223 -15.21 -1.08 -11.42
CA LEU A 223 -14.12 -1.64 -12.21
C LEU A 223 -13.70 -0.62 -13.29
N SER A 224 -12.43 -0.28 -13.35
CA SER A 224 -11.94 0.69 -14.33
C SER A 224 -10.47 0.46 -14.65
N ASP A 225 -10.14 0.45 -15.93
CA ASP A 225 -8.78 0.62 -16.39
C ASP A 225 -8.50 2.13 -16.53
N GLY A 226 -7.75 2.69 -15.57
CA GLY A 226 -7.56 4.13 -15.44
C GLY A 226 -8.90 4.88 -15.40
N PHE A 227 -9.12 5.80 -16.32
CA PHE A 227 -10.32 6.64 -16.44
C PHE A 227 -11.38 6.10 -17.40
N ALA A 228 -11.30 4.83 -17.83
CA ALA A 228 -12.17 4.28 -18.88
C ALA A 228 -13.61 4.02 -18.44
N ALA A 229 -13.89 3.88 -17.14
CA ALA A 229 -15.24 3.61 -16.66
C ALA A 229 -16.17 4.81 -16.83
N GLY A 230 -17.37 4.55 -17.35
CA GLY A 230 -18.40 5.58 -17.53
C GLY A 230 -18.84 6.24 -16.22
N GLU A 231 -18.74 5.53 -15.09
CA GLU A 231 -19.02 6.06 -13.75
C GLU A 231 -18.06 7.19 -13.36
N ILE A 232 -16.77 7.12 -13.78
CA ILE A 232 -15.80 8.20 -13.53
C ILE A 232 -16.21 9.45 -14.28
N ALA A 233 -16.49 9.33 -15.59
CA ALA A 233 -16.93 10.45 -16.40
C ALA A 233 -18.28 11.05 -15.92
N ALA A 234 -19.19 10.21 -15.45
CA ALA A 234 -20.49 10.64 -14.92
C ALA A 234 -20.38 11.35 -13.56
N THR A 235 -19.32 11.09 -12.79
CA THR A 235 -19.10 11.68 -11.45
C THR A 235 -18.23 12.93 -11.51
N ALA A 236 -17.36 13.03 -12.50
CA ALA A 236 -16.45 14.15 -12.70
C ALA A 236 -17.19 15.50 -12.85
N PRO A 237 -16.54 16.64 -12.60
CA PRO A 237 -15.16 16.75 -12.11
C PRO A 237 -15.05 16.55 -10.60
N PHE A 238 -13.84 16.15 -10.13
CA PHE A 238 -13.54 15.86 -8.75
C PHE A 238 -12.81 17.01 -8.05
N ASP A 239 -13.06 17.17 -6.76
CA ASP A 239 -12.33 18.12 -5.89
C ASP A 239 -10.98 17.55 -5.44
N LEU A 240 -10.92 16.22 -5.32
CA LEU A 240 -9.73 15.46 -4.92
C LEU A 240 -9.61 14.18 -5.74
N ILE A 241 -8.42 13.93 -6.29
CA ILE A 241 -8.06 12.64 -6.89
C ILE A 241 -6.85 12.09 -6.13
N CYS A 242 -6.97 10.89 -5.57
CA CYS A 242 -5.86 10.13 -5.01
C CYS A 242 -5.50 9.00 -5.97
N ALA A 243 -4.19 8.76 -6.17
CA ALA A 243 -3.69 7.60 -6.89
C ALA A 243 -2.41 7.09 -6.23
N ASN A 244 -2.48 5.89 -5.65
CA ASN A 244 -1.33 5.21 -5.04
C ASN A 244 -0.98 3.98 -5.85
N ILE A 245 -0.37 4.20 -7.02
CA ILE A 245 -0.05 3.19 -8.04
C ILE A 245 1.37 3.41 -8.57
N LEU A 246 1.85 2.54 -9.45
CA LEU A 246 3.20 2.61 -10.00
C LEU A 246 3.43 3.91 -10.80
N ALA A 247 4.69 4.38 -10.84
CA ALA A 247 5.09 5.65 -11.47
C ALA A 247 4.75 5.74 -12.96
N ASN A 248 4.95 4.67 -13.75
CA ASN A 248 4.66 4.69 -15.18
C ASN A 248 3.18 4.93 -15.49
N PRO A 249 2.21 4.15 -14.94
CA PRO A 249 0.79 4.47 -15.07
C PRO A 249 0.43 5.87 -14.60
N LEU A 250 1.03 6.38 -13.51
CA LEU A 250 0.78 7.76 -13.06
C LEU A 250 1.14 8.78 -14.14
N ARG A 251 2.30 8.65 -14.79
CA ARG A 251 2.74 9.55 -15.85
C ARG A 251 1.81 9.51 -17.07
N GLU A 252 1.44 8.31 -17.49
CA GLU A 252 0.55 8.09 -18.64
C GLU A 252 -0.84 8.69 -18.45
N MET A 253 -1.35 8.65 -17.22
CA MET A 253 -2.68 9.15 -16.88
C MET A 253 -2.73 10.65 -16.56
N ALA A 254 -1.61 11.37 -16.53
CA ALA A 254 -1.57 12.78 -16.14
C ALA A 254 -2.55 13.68 -16.93
N PRO A 255 -2.69 13.58 -18.28
CA PRO A 255 -3.66 14.38 -19.04
C PRO A 255 -5.11 14.07 -18.63
N ALA A 256 -5.46 12.77 -18.56
CA ALA A 256 -6.81 12.37 -18.21
C ALA A 256 -7.18 12.79 -16.78
N LEU A 257 -6.23 12.68 -15.83
CA LEU A 257 -6.44 13.11 -14.47
C LEU A 257 -6.72 14.63 -14.39
N ALA A 258 -5.94 15.44 -15.11
CA ALA A 258 -6.12 16.89 -15.16
C ALA A 258 -7.51 17.28 -15.71
N ASP A 259 -8.01 16.56 -16.73
CA ASP A 259 -9.33 16.82 -17.33
C ASP A 259 -10.49 16.50 -16.38
N HIS A 260 -10.29 15.55 -15.46
CA HIS A 260 -11.32 15.15 -14.49
C HIS A 260 -11.30 15.96 -13.18
N LEU A 261 -10.43 16.97 -13.06
CA LEU A 261 -10.27 17.77 -11.85
C LEU A 261 -10.94 19.13 -11.98
N VAL A 262 -11.60 19.59 -10.90
CA VAL A 262 -12.12 20.98 -10.85
C VAL A 262 -10.96 21.98 -10.88
N PRO A 263 -11.18 23.26 -11.28
CA PRO A 263 -10.23 24.34 -11.01
C PRO A 263 -9.88 24.37 -9.50
N ASP A 264 -8.60 24.59 -9.17
CA ASP A 264 -8.05 24.47 -7.81
C ASP A 264 -8.24 23.10 -7.14
N GLY A 265 -8.60 22.07 -7.88
CA GLY A 265 -8.71 20.70 -7.38
C GLY A 265 -7.37 20.13 -6.93
N LEU A 266 -7.41 19.18 -6.03
CA LEU A 266 -6.25 18.59 -5.38
C LEU A 266 -5.95 17.19 -5.94
N VAL A 267 -4.66 16.88 -6.01
CA VAL A 267 -4.17 15.55 -6.39
C VAL A 267 -3.18 15.06 -5.34
N ILE A 268 -3.33 13.81 -4.93
CA ILE A 268 -2.36 13.09 -4.09
C ILE A 268 -1.88 11.90 -4.89
N LEU A 269 -0.59 11.87 -5.24
CA LEU A 269 0.06 10.78 -5.96
C LEU A 269 1.06 10.10 -5.07
N SER A 270 1.08 8.77 -5.08
CA SER A 270 2.10 7.95 -4.40
C SER A 270 2.26 6.60 -5.11
N GLY A 271 3.03 5.67 -4.51
CA GLY A 271 3.41 4.42 -5.18
C GLY A 271 4.61 4.59 -6.11
N LEU A 272 5.31 5.71 -5.97
CA LEU A 272 6.55 6.03 -6.67
C LEU A 272 7.71 6.18 -5.69
N LEU A 273 8.91 5.91 -6.17
CA LEU A 273 10.14 6.11 -5.41
C LEU A 273 10.63 7.55 -5.58
N VAL A 274 11.37 8.06 -4.60
CA VAL A 274 12.00 9.40 -4.63
C VAL A 274 12.76 9.63 -5.94
N ARG A 275 13.47 8.63 -6.45
CA ARG A 275 14.21 8.74 -7.73
C ARG A 275 13.32 8.87 -8.97
N GLN A 276 12.00 8.64 -8.85
CA GLN A 276 11.02 8.72 -9.95
C GLN A 276 10.19 10.01 -9.90
N GLU A 277 10.42 10.86 -8.90
CA GLU A 277 9.62 12.07 -8.67
C GLU A 277 9.65 13.03 -9.84
N GLU A 278 10.86 13.36 -10.32
CA GLU A 278 11.06 14.35 -11.38
C GLU A 278 10.23 14.03 -12.62
N GLU A 279 10.29 12.79 -13.08
CA GLU A 279 9.54 12.35 -14.26
C GLU A 279 8.01 12.41 -14.05
N VAL A 280 7.54 12.10 -12.84
CA VAL A 280 6.10 12.18 -12.50
C VAL A 280 5.67 13.64 -12.39
N VAL A 281 6.44 14.47 -11.69
CA VAL A 281 6.16 15.91 -11.53
C VAL A 281 6.09 16.60 -12.88
N ASP A 282 7.07 16.36 -13.78
CA ASP A 282 7.11 16.94 -15.12
C ASP A 282 5.88 16.57 -15.95
N ALA A 283 5.45 15.30 -15.90
CA ALA A 283 4.25 14.84 -16.57
C ALA A 283 3.00 15.63 -16.13
N TYR A 284 2.84 15.86 -14.84
CA TYR A 284 1.70 16.60 -14.30
C TYR A 284 1.81 18.12 -14.51
N GLN A 285 3.01 18.68 -14.41
CA GLN A 285 3.23 20.10 -14.71
C GLN A 285 2.94 20.44 -16.17
N SER A 286 3.23 19.51 -17.10
CA SER A 286 2.89 19.69 -18.52
C SER A 286 1.38 19.82 -18.78
N THR A 287 0.54 19.34 -17.86
CA THR A 287 -0.93 19.47 -17.90
C THR A 287 -1.47 20.70 -17.15
N GLY A 288 -0.58 21.53 -16.60
CA GLY A 288 -0.93 22.75 -15.88
C GLY A 288 -1.10 22.57 -14.37
N LEU A 289 -0.88 21.37 -13.83
CA LEU A 289 -0.85 21.15 -12.38
C LEU A 289 0.46 21.67 -11.78
N ARG A 290 0.42 22.08 -10.52
CA ARG A 290 1.58 22.57 -9.77
C ARG A 290 1.82 21.72 -8.53
N LEU A 291 3.06 21.30 -8.31
CA LEU A 291 3.47 20.66 -7.06
C LEU A 291 3.37 21.69 -5.92
N THR A 292 2.66 21.35 -4.86
CA THR A 292 2.43 22.24 -3.70
C THR A 292 3.07 21.73 -2.43
N ASP A 293 3.22 20.42 -2.29
CA ASP A 293 3.84 19.79 -1.11
C ASP A 293 4.34 18.36 -1.48
N GLN A 294 5.22 17.83 -0.64
CA GLN A 294 5.84 16.50 -0.81
C GLN A 294 6.08 15.86 0.56
N ILE A 295 5.91 14.55 0.60
CA ILE A 295 6.19 13.73 1.79
C ILE A 295 7.05 12.55 1.37
N CYS A 296 8.27 12.46 1.90
CA CYS A 296 9.16 11.32 1.69
C CYS A 296 9.16 10.43 2.95
N LEU A 297 8.94 9.14 2.76
CA LEU A 297 9.01 8.13 3.83
C LEU A 297 9.87 6.96 3.36
N GLY A 298 11.10 6.91 3.83
CA GLY A 298 12.13 6.02 3.28
C GLY A 298 12.33 6.32 1.79
N ASP A 299 12.27 5.30 0.95
CA ASP A 299 12.43 5.43 -0.50
C ASP A 299 11.14 5.88 -1.23
N TRP A 300 10.00 5.99 -0.51
CA TRP A 300 8.72 6.32 -1.09
C TRP A 300 8.45 7.81 -1.08
N SER A 301 7.90 8.29 -2.19
CA SER A 301 7.43 9.66 -2.33
C SER A 301 5.90 9.75 -2.43
N THR A 302 5.37 10.80 -1.84
CA THR A 302 3.98 11.22 -1.99
C THR A 302 3.95 12.68 -2.38
N LEU A 303 3.33 12.98 -3.52
CA LEU A 303 3.25 14.31 -4.12
C LEU A 303 1.86 14.89 -3.93
N LEU A 304 1.78 16.14 -3.54
CA LEU A 304 0.54 16.90 -3.50
C LEU A 304 0.60 17.96 -4.61
N LEU A 305 -0.39 17.93 -5.51
CA LEU A 305 -0.48 18.88 -6.61
C LEU A 305 -1.84 19.58 -6.59
N THR A 306 -1.92 20.73 -7.26
CA THR A 306 -3.16 21.49 -7.49
C THR A 306 -3.23 21.94 -8.94
N LYS A 307 -4.45 21.98 -9.47
CA LYS A 307 -4.72 22.49 -10.82
C LYS A 307 -4.70 24.01 -10.83
#